data_7b07c9fc12e12711bdcbec7343669bef
#
_entry.id   7b07c9fc12e12711bdcbec7343669bef
#
_cell.length_a   1.000
_cell.length_b   1.000
_cell.length_c   1.000
_cell.angle_alpha   90.00
_cell.angle_beta   90.00
_cell.angle_gamma   90.00
#
_symmetry.space_group_name_H-M   'P 1'
#
loop_
_entity.id
_entity.type
_entity.pdbx_description
1 polymer ?
#
loop_
_entity_poly.entity_id
_entity_poly.type
_entity_poly.pdbx_seq_one_letter_code
_entity_poly.pdbx_strand_id
1 'polypeptide(L)'
;IVWHLNTADDIDTVITAVQVEGLTDTYYLKLRDRDTYLTADGTALKWTAYTGEKEQMFTILEPGTGSDGSDSDAGSDTSDSKLVTKFIPAYKDNYTKAQGGTISEITIHHCASILTIEALGALWQREGRKGSSHYGVSETNIGQYVHESDVAWTNGNWEANCRAVTIETSN
;
A
#
# COMPACT_ATOMS: atom_id res chain seq x y z
N ILE A 1 -6.22 -1.34 12.06
CA ILE A 1 -5.58 -0.88 10.80
C ILE A 1 -6.53 0.12 10.17
N VAL A 2 -6.05 1.31 9.86
CA VAL A 2 -6.84 2.38 9.24
C VAL A 2 -6.22 2.68 7.88
N TRP A 3 -7.04 2.72 6.86
CA TRP A 3 -6.64 2.89 5.48
C TRP A 3 -7.15 4.23 4.96
N HIS A 4 -6.31 5.00 4.27
CA HIS A 4 -6.69 6.24 3.62
C HIS A 4 -6.69 6.06 2.10
N LEU A 5 -7.82 6.28 1.46
CA LEU A 5 -7.94 6.30 0.01
C LEU A 5 -8.10 7.76 -0.43
N ASN A 6 -7.13 8.28 -1.14
CA ASN A 6 -7.22 9.62 -1.71
C ASN A 6 -7.94 9.55 -3.06
N THR A 7 -9.09 10.19 -3.17
CA THR A 7 -9.84 10.28 -4.42
C THR A 7 -9.60 11.63 -5.10
N ALA A 8 -9.88 11.73 -6.41
CA ALA A 8 -9.69 12.96 -7.19
C ALA A 8 -10.44 14.20 -6.64
N ASP A 9 -11.34 14.01 -5.69
CA ASP A 9 -12.13 15.06 -5.05
C ASP A 9 -11.54 15.53 -3.70
N ASP A 10 -10.28 15.21 -3.42
CA ASP A 10 -9.52 15.65 -2.22
C ASP A 10 -10.16 15.25 -0.87
N ILE A 11 -10.99 14.22 -0.87
CA ILE A 11 -11.57 13.65 0.35
C ILE A 11 -10.75 12.43 0.73
N ASP A 12 -9.99 12.53 1.81
CA ASP A 12 -9.31 11.40 2.43
C ASP A 12 -10.32 10.33 2.81
N THR A 13 -10.38 9.28 2.02
CA THR A 13 -11.26 8.16 2.30
C THR A 13 -10.56 7.18 3.22
N VAL A 14 -11.02 7.12 4.45
CA VAL A 14 -10.48 6.20 5.46
C VAL A 14 -11.18 4.85 5.36
N ILE A 15 -10.39 3.79 5.16
CA ILE A 15 -10.86 2.42 5.19
C ILE A 15 -10.58 1.83 6.57
N THR A 16 -11.59 1.28 7.20
CA THR A 16 -11.48 0.58 8.47
C THR A 16 -11.60 -0.93 8.23
N ALA A 17 -10.63 -1.69 8.70
CA ALA A 17 -10.73 -3.14 8.73
C ALA A 17 -11.54 -3.57 9.96
N VAL A 18 -12.65 -4.22 9.75
CA VAL A 18 -13.53 -4.79 10.79
C VAL A 18 -13.35 -6.30 10.78
N GLN A 19 -12.82 -6.87 11.85
CA GLN A 19 -12.58 -8.31 11.92
C GLN A 19 -13.89 -9.09 11.81
N VAL A 20 -13.88 -10.15 11.02
CA VAL A 20 -15.01 -11.08 10.90
C VAL A 20 -15.07 -11.93 12.15
N GLU A 21 -16.23 -11.97 12.83
CA GLU A 21 -16.41 -12.73 14.05
C GLU A 21 -16.11 -14.23 13.82
N GLY A 22 -15.28 -14.80 14.68
CA GLY A 22 -14.89 -16.21 14.63
C GLY A 22 -13.82 -16.56 13.61
N LEU A 23 -13.31 -15.61 12.82
CA LEU A 23 -12.22 -15.82 11.87
C LEU A 23 -10.99 -15.00 12.28
N THR A 24 -9.83 -15.65 12.25
CA THR A 24 -8.53 -14.96 12.37
C THR A 24 -8.13 -14.46 10.99
N ASP A 25 -7.51 -13.29 10.93
CA ASP A 25 -6.93 -12.69 9.71
C ASP A 25 -7.94 -12.39 8.58
N THR A 26 -9.24 -12.42 8.87
CA THR A 26 -10.30 -12.12 7.90
C THR A 26 -11.07 -10.88 8.34
N TYR A 27 -11.26 -9.95 7.41
CA TYR A 27 -11.80 -8.64 7.70
C TYR A 27 -12.80 -8.19 6.63
N TYR A 28 -13.79 -7.41 7.04
CA TYR A 28 -14.54 -6.53 6.15
C TYR A 28 -13.79 -5.20 6.04
N LEU A 29 -13.64 -4.69 4.84
CA LEU A 29 -13.04 -3.39 4.59
C LEU A 29 -14.14 -2.36 4.38
N LYS A 30 -14.33 -1.46 5.36
CA LYS A 30 -15.41 -0.48 5.41
C LYS A 30 -14.89 0.93 5.19
N LEU A 31 -15.60 1.74 4.40
CA LEU A 31 -15.39 3.19 4.36
C LEU A 31 -15.87 3.83 5.66
N ARG A 32 -15.00 4.64 6.33
CA ARG A 32 -15.31 5.25 7.63
C ARG A 32 -16.58 6.09 7.59
N ASP A 33 -16.74 6.94 6.59
CA ASP A 33 -17.79 7.95 6.50
C ASP A 33 -19.02 7.49 5.71
N ARG A 34 -19.00 6.24 5.24
CA ARG A 34 -20.10 5.65 4.48
C ARG A 34 -20.32 4.22 4.96
N ASP A 35 -21.56 3.79 5.01
CA ASP A 35 -21.89 2.41 5.37
C ASP A 35 -21.76 1.49 4.15
N THR A 36 -20.58 1.55 3.51
CA THR A 36 -20.25 0.73 2.34
C THR A 36 -18.99 -0.07 2.59
N TYR A 37 -18.96 -1.25 2.00
CA TYR A 37 -17.94 -2.25 2.18
C TYR A 37 -17.33 -2.65 0.84
N LEU A 38 -16.03 -2.90 0.81
CA LEU A 38 -15.37 -3.42 -0.37
C LEU A 38 -15.95 -4.80 -0.70
N THR A 39 -16.24 -5.04 -1.97
CA THR A 39 -16.89 -6.27 -2.44
C THR A 39 -16.21 -6.74 -3.71
N ALA A 40 -15.81 -8.01 -3.73
CA ALA A 40 -15.28 -8.65 -4.93
C ALA A 40 -16.43 -8.99 -5.90
N ASP A 41 -16.27 -8.62 -7.18
CA ASP A 41 -17.22 -8.93 -8.25
C ASP A 41 -16.43 -9.50 -9.45
N GLY A 42 -16.24 -10.80 -9.42
CA GLY A 42 -15.34 -11.46 -10.36
C GLY A 42 -13.90 -10.98 -10.20
N THR A 43 -13.37 -10.30 -11.21
CA THR A 43 -12.01 -9.70 -11.20
C THR A 43 -12.00 -8.23 -10.79
N ALA A 44 -13.16 -7.64 -10.49
CA ALA A 44 -13.30 -6.25 -10.10
C ALA A 44 -13.57 -6.09 -8.60
N LEU A 45 -13.28 -4.92 -8.06
CA LEU A 45 -13.64 -4.50 -6.71
C LEU A 45 -14.60 -3.32 -6.79
N LYS A 46 -15.64 -3.33 -5.96
CA LYS A 46 -16.61 -2.25 -5.86
C LYS A 46 -17.02 -1.97 -4.42
N TRP A 47 -17.53 -0.80 -4.13
CA TRP A 47 -18.11 -0.44 -2.84
C TRP A 47 -19.62 -0.68 -2.87
N THR A 48 -20.12 -1.51 -1.96
CA THR A 48 -21.56 -1.84 -1.84
C THR A 48 -22.03 -1.75 -0.39
N ALA A 49 -23.35 -1.78 -0.19
CA ALA A 49 -23.91 -1.95 1.15
C ALA A 49 -23.43 -3.28 1.77
N TYR A 50 -23.44 -3.35 3.10
CA TYR A 50 -23.07 -4.57 3.82
C TYR A 50 -24.02 -5.72 3.47
N THR A 51 -23.46 -6.87 3.09
CA THR A 51 -24.20 -8.10 2.83
C THR A 51 -23.80 -9.23 3.77
N GLY A 52 -22.60 -9.15 4.34
CA GLY A 52 -22.02 -10.23 5.16
C GLY A 52 -21.56 -11.45 4.38
N GLU A 53 -21.62 -11.39 3.04
CA GLU A 53 -21.24 -12.49 2.17
C GLU A 53 -19.72 -12.58 1.98
N LYS A 54 -19.23 -13.73 1.54
CA LYS A 54 -17.79 -14.02 1.35
C LYS A 54 -17.09 -13.05 0.39
N GLU A 55 -17.82 -12.46 -0.54
CA GLU A 55 -17.32 -11.46 -1.49
C GLU A 55 -16.89 -10.15 -0.82
N GLN A 56 -17.28 -9.95 0.44
CA GLN A 56 -16.86 -8.81 1.29
C GLN A 56 -15.80 -9.20 2.33
N MET A 57 -15.41 -10.47 2.38
CA MET A 57 -14.42 -10.98 3.34
C MET A 57 -13.05 -11.03 2.69
N PHE A 58 -12.09 -10.30 3.27
CA PHE A 58 -10.71 -10.23 2.79
C PHE A 58 -9.76 -10.77 3.85
N THR A 59 -8.88 -11.66 3.45
CA THR A 59 -7.81 -12.14 4.34
C THR A 59 -6.63 -11.18 4.25
N ILE A 60 -6.25 -10.63 5.41
CA ILE A 60 -5.02 -9.85 5.53
C ILE A 60 -3.92 -10.82 5.94
N LEU A 61 -3.01 -11.08 5.03
CA LEU A 61 -1.87 -11.95 5.30
C LEU A 61 -0.79 -11.13 6.02
N GLU A 62 -0.30 -11.65 7.15
CA GLU A 62 0.90 -11.10 7.78
C GLU A 62 2.08 -11.18 6.80
N PRO A 63 2.81 -10.08 6.59
CA PRO A 63 4.03 -10.15 5.81
C PRO A 63 5.03 -11.06 6.53
N GLY A 64 5.34 -12.23 5.98
CA GLY A 64 6.50 -12.99 6.41
C GLY A 64 6.32 -14.29 7.19
N THR A 65 5.15 -14.94 7.20
CA THR A 65 5.03 -16.33 7.73
C THR A 65 5.23 -17.42 6.67
N GLY A 66 6.02 -17.14 5.65
CA GLY A 66 6.53 -18.15 4.72
C GLY A 66 7.98 -18.43 5.06
N SER A 67 8.21 -19.44 5.92
CA SER A 67 9.56 -19.95 6.16
C SER A 67 10.14 -20.56 4.90
N ASP A 68 11.22 -20.00 4.38
CA ASP A 68 12.34 -20.79 3.91
C ASP A 68 13.60 -19.92 3.91
N GLY A 69 14.57 -20.46 4.67
CA GLY A 69 15.79 -19.77 4.96
C GLY A 69 16.76 -19.70 3.79
N SER A 70 17.48 -18.64 3.76
CA SER A 70 18.94 -18.61 3.80
C SER A 70 19.41 -17.17 3.89
N ASP A 71 20.10 -16.88 4.97
CA ASP A 71 20.93 -15.68 5.13
C ASP A 71 21.93 -15.55 4.00
N SER A 72 22.00 -14.35 3.43
CA SER A 72 23.27 -13.75 3.02
C SER A 72 23.10 -12.24 2.95
N ASP A 73 23.71 -11.58 3.91
CA ASP A 73 23.93 -10.15 4.01
C ASP A 73 24.76 -9.66 2.81
N ALA A 74 24.09 -9.04 1.87
CA ALA A 74 24.67 -8.12 0.91
C ALA A 74 23.53 -7.19 0.53
N GLY A 75 23.67 -5.86 0.68
CA GLY A 75 22.67 -4.82 0.47
C GLY A 75 21.55 -5.23 -0.48
N SER A 76 20.46 -5.72 0.06
CA SER A 76 19.49 -6.50 -0.69
C SER A 76 18.66 -5.62 -1.62
N ASP A 77 18.87 -5.78 -2.93
CA ASP A 77 17.94 -5.37 -3.99
C ASP A 77 16.66 -6.23 -4.01
N THR A 78 16.35 -6.91 -2.88
CA THR A 78 15.18 -7.77 -2.75
C THR A 78 14.01 -6.98 -2.18
N SER A 79 12.86 -7.15 -2.79
CA SER A 79 11.60 -6.56 -2.31
C SER A 79 11.15 -7.17 -0.97
N ASP A 80 10.40 -6.37 -0.19
CA ASP A 80 9.84 -6.81 1.10
C ASP A 80 8.65 -7.78 0.93
N SER A 81 8.06 -7.83 -0.26
CA SER A 81 6.90 -8.70 -0.56
C SER A 81 7.16 -9.58 -1.79
N LYS A 82 6.77 -10.86 -1.69
CA LYS A 82 6.80 -11.81 -2.81
C LYS A 82 5.83 -11.46 -3.95
N LEU A 83 4.88 -10.55 -3.71
CA LEU A 83 3.94 -10.06 -4.72
C LEU A 83 4.56 -8.99 -5.63
N VAL A 84 5.70 -8.43 -5.24
CA VAL A 84 6.39 -7.43 -6.04
C VAL A 84 6.95 -8.05 -7.31
N THR A 85 6.55 -7.50 -8.45
CA THR A 85 7.04 -7.93 -9.75
C THR A 85 8.37 -7.29 -10.11
N LYS A 86 8.66 -6.11 -9.54
CA LYS A 86 9.90 -5.38 -9.81
C LYS A 86 10.26 -4.42 -8.66
N PHE A 87 11.51 -4.49 -8.20
CA PHE A 87 12.07 -3.50 -7.28
C PHE A 87 12.79 -2.40 -8.08
N ILE A 88 12.40 -1.14 -7.89
CA ILE A 88 12.94 0.04 -8.59
C ILE A 88 13.24 1.10 -7.53
N PRO A 89 14.42 1.10 -6.90
CA PRO A 89 14.68 1.95 -5.74
C PRO A 89 14.54 3.43 -6.08
N ALA A 90 13.86 4.17 -5.21
CA ALA A 90 13.76 5.61 -5.28
C ALA A 90 15.14 6.28 -5.08
N TYR A 91 15.30 7.50 -5.58
CA TYR A 91 16.51 8.28 -5.33
C TYR A 91 16.70 8.51 -3.83
N LYS A 92 17.91 8.32 -3.33
CA LYS A 92 18.26 8.31 -1.90
C LYS A 92 17.78 9.51 -1.07
N ASP A 93 17.57 10.67 -1.69
CA ASP A 93 17.14 11.91 -1.03
C ASP A 93 15.63 12.18 -1.24
N ASN A 94 14.86 11.19 -1.71
CA ASN A 94 13.42 11.25 -1.87
C ASN A 94 12.65 10.44 -0.81
N TYR A 95 13.35 9.84 0.14
CA TYR A 95 12.80 9.11 1.29
C TYR A 95 13.75 9.25 2.48
N THR A 96 13.36 8.79 3.66
CA THR A 96 14.23 8.78 4.84
C THR A 96 14.57 7.35 5.22
N LYS A 97 15.87 7.07 5.40
CA LYS A 97 16.36 5.80 5.95
C LYS A 97 15.90 5.64 7.39
N ALA A 98 15.53 4.41 7.72
CA ALA A 98 15.01 3.98 9.00
C ALA A 98 13.62 4.55 9.36
N GLN A 99 12.73 3.65 9.75
CA GLN A 99 11.36 3.96 10.15
C GLN A 99 11.35 4.83 11.41
N GLY A 100 10.57 5.91 11.35
CA GLY A 100 10.41 6.84 12.46
C GLY A 100 9.41 6.38 13.53
N GLY A 101 8.75 5.24 13.35
CA GLY A 101 7.70 4.74 14.25
C GLY A 101 7.17 3.35 13.86
N THR A 102 6.16 2.90 14.59
CA THR A 102 5.47 1.64 14.27
C THR A 102 4.48 1.88 13.14
N ILE A 103 4.54 1.05 12.10
CA ILE A 103 3.55 1.05 11.02
C ILE A 103 2.18 0.67 11.60
N SER A 104 1.21 1.52 11.40
CA SER A 104 -0.18 1.35 11.85
C SER A 104 -1.21 1.71 10.78
N GLU A 105 -0.75 2.21 9.62
CA GLU A 105 -1.60 2.71 8.55
C GLU A 105 -1.12 2.21 7.19
N ILE A 106 -2.05 2.09 6.26
CA ILE A 106 -1.75 1.99 4.82
C ILE A 106 -2.43 3.18 4.15
N THR A 107 -1.64 3.96 3.41
CA THR A 107 -2.17 5.05 2.61
C THR A 107 -2.20 4.64 1.15
N ILE A 108 -3.35 4.75 0.51
CA ILE A 108 -3.51 4.49 -0.92
C ILE A 108 -3.76 5.82 -1.63
N HIS A 109 -2.86 6.17 -2.51
CA HIS A 109 -3.00 7.30 -3.43
C HIS A 109 -3.38 6.81 -4.82
N HIS A 110 -4.13 7.62 -5.52
CA HIS A 110 -4.50 7.37 -6.91
C HIS A 110 -3.72 8.33 -7.81
N CYS A 111 -2.92 7.78 -8.70
CA CYS A 111 -2.28 8.58 -9.75
C CYS A 111 -3.35 9.10 -10.71
N ALA A 112 -3.45 10.40 -10.91
CA ALA A 112 -4.39 10.99 -11.87
C ALA A 112 -3.97 10.70 -13.34
N SER A 113 -3.35 9.56 -13.61
CA SER A 113 -2.80 9.14 -14.91
C SER A 113 -2.65 7.63 -14.99
N ILE A 114 -2.72 7.08 -16.17
CA ILE A 114 -2.32 5.68 -16.44
C ILE A 114 -0.79 5.65 -16.50
N LEU A 115 -0.18 5.08 -15.48
CA LEU A 115 1.28 4.94 -15.38
C LEU A 115 1.66 3.48 -15.15
N THR A 116 2.73 3.04 -15.80
CA THR A 116 3.35 1.75 -15.46
C THR A 116 4.15 1.87 -14.17
N ILE A 117 4.46 0.74 -13.54
CA ILE A 117 5.32 0.72 -12.35
C ILE A 117 6.72 1.31 -12.63
N GLU A 118 7.23 1.17 -13.87
CA GLU A 118 8.49 1.77 -14.30
C GLU A 118 8.38 3.30 -14.42
N ALA A 119 7.28 3.80 -14.94
CA ALA A 119 7.04 5.23 -15.05
C ALA A 119 6.94 5.89 -13.67
N LEU A 120 6.25 5.25 -12.72
CA LEU A 120 6.23 5.65 -11.32
C LEU A 120 7.64 5.61 -10.71
N GLY A 121 8.38 4.50 -10.89
CA GLY A 121 9.75 4.38 -10.43
C GLY A 121 10.66 5.46 -10.98
N ALA A 122 10.55 5.79 -12.27
CA ALA A 122 11.29 6.88 -12.88
C ALA A 122 10.97 8.25 -12.27
N LEU A 123 9.75 8.47 -11.79
CA LEU A 123 9.40 9.70 -11.04
C LEU A 123 10.14 9.75 -9.70
N TRP A 124 10.15 8.63 -8.96
CA TRP A 124 10.81 8.55 -7.66
C TRP A 124 12.33 8.55 -7.74
N GLN A 125 12.90 8.20 -8.90
CA GLN A 125 14.34 8.28 -9.16
C GLN A 125 14.84 9.67 -9.51
N ARG A 126 13.98 10.65 -9.75
CA ARG A 126 14.39 12.01 -10.06
C ARG A 126 15.00 12.68 -8.85
N GLU A 127 16.24 13.14 -8.97
CA GLU A 127 16.87 13.99 -7.97
C GLU A 127 16.02 15.24 -7.70
N GLY A 128 15.86 15.59 -6.43
CA GLY A 128 15.08 16.76 -6.01
C GLY A 128 13.55 16.61 -6.12
N ARG A 129 13.00 15.43 -6.44
CA ARG A 129 11.56 15.17 -6.48
C ARG A 129 10.89 15.42 -5.13
N LYS A 130 11.62 15.13 -4.02
CA LYS A 130 11.14 15.28 -2.64
C LYS A 130 9.82 14.54 -2.38
N GLY A 131 9.70 13.34 -2.93
CA GLY A 131 8.54 12.48 -2.77
C GLY A 131 8.82 11.07 -3.28
N SER A 132 8.16 10.08 -2.68
CA SER A 132 8.24 8.66 -3.03
C SER A 132 7.06 7.91 -2.44
N SER A 133 6.84 6.67 -2.86
CA SER A 133 5.95 5.71 -2.22
C SER A 133 6.68 4.40 -1.96
N HIS A 134 6.17 3.58 -1.04
CA HIS A 134 6.70 2.24 -0.85
C HIS A 134 6.40 1.38 -2.07
N TYR A 135 5.16 1.41 -2.54
CA TYR A 135 4.67 0.58 -3.64
C TYR A 135 3.96 1.39 -4.72
N GLY A 136 3.91 0.82 -5.90
CA GLY A 136 3.04 1.24 -6.99
C GLY A 136 2.34 0.05 -7.61
N VAL A 137 1.06 0.19 -7.93
CA VAL A 137 0.26 -0.84 -8.56
C VAL A 137 -0.27 -0.34 -9.89
N SER A 138 -0.04 -1.11 -10.94
CA SER A 138 -0.52 -0.83 -12.30
C SER A 138 -0.94 -2.14 -12.96
N GLU A 139 -2.21 -2.25 -13.36
CA GLU A 139 -2.79 -3.46 -13.94
C GLU A 139 -2.50 -4.70 -13.08
N THR A 140 -1.60 -5.58 -13.55
CA THR A 140 -1.19 -6.82 -12.89
C THR A 140 0.19 -6.74 -12.25
N ASN A 141 0.82 -5.56 -12.25
CA ASN A 141 2.19 -5.37 -11.77
C ASN A 141 2.22 -4.59 -10.46
N ILE A 142 3.12 -5.01 -9.57
CA ILE A 142 3.43 -4.33 -8.32
C ILE A 142 4.91 -3.96 -8.32
N GLY A 143 5.19 -2.66 -8.31
CA GLY A 143 6.53 -2.12 -8.12
C GLY A 143 6.77 -1.79 -6.66
N GLN A 144 7.99 -2.00 -6.16
CA GLN A 144 8.44 -1.45 -4.89
C GLN A 144 9.54 -0.43 -5.12
N TYR A 145 9.51 0.70 -4.39
CA TYR A 145 10.44 1.82 -4.57
C TYR A 145 11.18 2.21 -3.29
N VAL A 146 10.56 2.02 -2.14
CA VAL A 146 11.13 2.26 -0.81
C VAL A 146 10.85 1.02 0.03
N HIS A 147 11.81 0.58 0.85
CA HIS A 147 11.60 -0.51 1.79
C HIS A 147 10.63 -0.09 2.90
N GLU A 148 9.82 -1.03 3.40
CA GLU A 148 8.90 -0.79 4.52
C GLU A 148 9.62 -0.39 5.82
N SER A 149 10.92 -0.72 5.93
CA SER A 149 11.79 -0.28 7.03
C SER A 149 12.21 1.19 6.93
N ASP A 150 11.95 1.85 5.82
CA ASP A 150 12.28 3.25 5.56
C ASP A 150 10.99 4.09 5.49
N VAL A 151 11.10 5.42 5.43
CA VAL A 151 9.94 6.33 5.39
C VAL A 151 9.79 6.91 3.99
N ALA A 152 8.77 6.49 3.26
CA ALA A 152 8.40 7.11 1.99
C ALA A 152 7.73 8.47 2.23
N TRP A 153 7.99 9.44 1.34
CA TRP A 153 7.44 10.80 1.45
C TRP A 153 6.24 10.98 0.54
N THR A 154 5.09 10.49 0.95
CA THR A 154 3.87 10.46 0.13
C THR A 154 2.78 11.37 0.67
N ASN A 155 2.58 11.39 2.01
CA ASN A 155 1.39 11.97 2.63
C ASN A 155 1.45 13.50 2.86
N GLY A 156 2.55 14.16 2.48
CA GLY A 156 2.73 15.59 2.76
C GLY A 156 2.78 15.95 4.27
N ASN A 157 2.77 14.96 5.14
CA ASN A 157 2.81 15.08 6.59
C ASN A 157 3.82 14.07 7.15
N TRP A 158 4.76 14.55 7.96
CA TRP A 158 5.85 13.72 8.49
C TRP A 158 5.34 12.58 9.39
N GLU A 159 4.43 12.90 10.33
CA GLU A 159 3.89 11.90 11.24
C GLU A 159 3.11 10.79 10.50
N ALA A 160 2.33 11.19 9.49
CA ALA A 160 1.62 10.23 8.65
C ALA A 160 2.58 9.36 7.83
N ASN A 161 3.67 9.95 7.29
CA ASN A 161 4.70 9.18 6.59
C ASN A 161 5.36 8.13 7.51
N CYS A 162 5.68 8.51 8.76
CA CYS A 162 6.37 7.64 9.71
C CYS A 162 5.57 6.42 10.18
N ARG A 163 4.25 6.39 10.00
CA ARG A 163 3.38 5.31 10.46
C ARG A 163 2.64 4.58 9.36
N ALA A 164 2.91 4.91 8.10
CA ALA A 164 2.19 4.36 6.97
C ALA A 164 3.08 3.59 5.99
N VAL A 165 2.57 2.47 5.50
CA VAL A 165 2.97 1.94 4.19
C VAL A 165 2.12 2.63 3.13
N THR A 166 2.76 3.14 2.09
CA THR A 166 2.10 3.97 1.08
C THR A 166 2.12 3.30 -0.29
N ILE A 167 0.99 3.33 -0.98
CA ILE A 167 0.76 2.66 -2.25
C ILE A 167 0.20 3.68 -3.25
N GLU A 168 0.84 3.83 -4.39
CA GLU A 168 0.31 4.57 -5.54
C GLU A 168 -0.41 3.61 -6.49
N THR A 169 -1.66 3.87 -6.81
CA THR A 169 -2.42 3.09 -7.78
C THR A 169 -2.56 3.84 -9.10
N SER A 170 -2.26 3.17 -10.20
CA SER A 170 -2.53 3.66 -11.55
C SER A 170 -3.94 3.26 -12.00
N ASN A 171 -4.54 4.06 -12.86
CA ASN A 171 -5.80 3.72 -13.54
C ASN A 171 -5.60 2.58 -14.53
#